data_4cbfb898a932e426f05a0aa6ad262c86
#
_entry.id   4cbfb898a932e426f05a0aa6ad262c86
#
_cell.length_a   1.000
_cell.length_b   1.000
_cell.length_c   1.000
_cell.angle_alpha   90.00
_cell.angle_beta   90.00
_cell.angle_gamma   90.00
#
_symmetry.space_group_name_H-M   'P 1'
#
loop_
_entity.id
_entity.type
_entity.pdbx_description
1 polymer ?
#
loop_
_entity_poly.entity_id
_entity_poly.type
_entity_poly.pdbx_seq_one_letter_code
_entity_poly.pdbx_strand_id
1 'polypeptide(L)'
;KAKSISEISAEANLYLHSESIKNVIAPSVLIAGCGTGQQSITTVSRFSDCQVTAVDLSLASLAYAKRKTTELGITNIEYLQADILRLNQLDQKFDIIESTGVLHHMNEPMGGWKILTDLSKPGGLMKIALYSELARQHIVEVRKKIILLRVGTSKSEIREFRRSLAESNEESHQRLTKSNDFFNLSTLRDLIFHVQEHRFTLLQIKNCLDKLGLKFCGFEN
;
A
#
# COMPACT_ATOMS: atom_id res chain seq x y z
N LYS A 1 11.18 7.79 24.12
CA LYS A 1 10.15 6.99 24.78
C LYS A 1 9.24 6.44 23.71
N ALA A 2 9.00 5.12 23.72
CA ALA A 2 8.07 4.49 22.76
C ALA A 2 6.67 5.11 22.89
N LYS A 3 6.02 5.37 21.76
CA LYS A 3 4.66 5.93 21.71
C LYS A 3 3.64 4.79 21.65
N SER A 4 2.51 4.98 22.33
CA SER A 4 1.35 4.09 22.21
C SER A 4 0.63 4.29 20.89
N ILE A 5 -0.19 3.32 20.49
CA ILE A 5 -1.06 3.47 19.30
C ILE A 5 -1.97 4.69 19.45
N SER A 6 -2.46 4.99 20.66
CA SER A 6 -3.28 6.18 20.92
C SER A 6 -2.54 7.49 20.62
N GLU A 7 -1.28 7.61 21.06
CA GLU A 7 -0.48 8.81 20.80
C GLU A 7 -0.22 9.01 19.31
N ILE A 8 0.15 7.93 18.59
CA ILE A 8 0.38 7.98 17.13
C ILE A 8 -0.91 8.30 16.36
N SER A 9 -2.02 7.70 16.78
CA SER A 9 -3.33 7.95 16.13
C SER A 9 -3.80 9.39 16.34
N ALA A 10 -3.57 9.96 17.53
CA ALA A 10 -3.89 11.36 17.82
C ALA A 10 -3.06 12.32 16.96
N GLU A 11 -1.77 12.05 16.77
CA GLU A 11 -0.89 12.84 15.88
C GLU A 11 -1.37 12.79 14.41
N ALA A 12 -1.97 11.67 13.99
CA ALA A 12 -2.54 11.49 12.66
C ALA A 12 -4.03 11.92 12.55
N ASN A 13 -4.62 12.51 13.60
CA ASN A 13 -6.04 12.86 13.69
C ASN A 13 -7.00 11.68 13.42
N LEU A 14 -6.64 10.48 13.87
CA LEU A 14 -7.46 9.29 13.72
C LEU A 14 -8.31 9.03 14.96
N TYR A 15 -9.56 8.60 14.75
CA TYR A 15 -10.48 8.26 15.84
C TYR A 15 -10.44 6.75 16.11
N LEU A 16 -9.92 6.35 17.27
CA LEU A 16 -9.90 4.95 17.68
C LEU A 16 -11.22 4.54 18.32
N HIS A 17 -11.87 3.53 17.77
CA HIS A 17 -13.15 2.99 18.24
C HIS A 17 -13.04 1.97 19.38
N SER A 18 -11.82 1.43 19.62
CA SER A 18 -11.59 0.40 20.64
C SER A 18 -10.65 0.89 21.72
N GLU A 19 -11.02 0.65 22.98
CA GLU A 19 -10.14 0.95 24.11
C GLU A 19 -8.96 -0.04 24.23
N SER A 20 -9.16 -1.29 23.78
CA SER A 20 -8.15 -2.35 23.93
C SER A 20 -6.84 -2.05 23.22
N ILE A 21 -6.89 -1.28 22.13
CA ILE A 21 -5.68 -0.98 21.33
C ILE A 21 -4.96 0.31 21.77
N LYS A 22 -5.65 1.19 22.49
CA LYS A 22 -5.13 2.53 22.82
C LYS A 22 -3.80 2.51 23.56
N ASN A 23 -3.63 1.60 24.51
CA ASN A 23 -2.46 1.51 25.39
C ASN A 23 -1.37 0.55 24.90
N VAL A 24 -1.52 -0.03 23.71
CA VAL A 24 -0.51 -0.92 23.14
C VAL A 24 0.70 -0.09 22.71
N ILE A 25 1.87 -0.39 23.29
CA ILE A 25 3.15 0.28 23.03
C ILE A 25 4.01 -0.55 22.08
N ALA A 26 3.97 -1.89 22.21
CA ALA A 26 4.72 -2.84 21.40
C ALA A 26 3.78 -3.68 20.51
N PRO A 27 3.17 -3.08 19.45
CA PRO A 27 2.21 -3.78 18.63
C PRO A 27 2.85 -4.88 17.77
N SER A 28 2.10 -5.96 17.58
CA SER A 28 2.35 -6.89 16.47
C SER A 28 1.77 -6.31 15.18
N VAL A 29 2.60 -6.17 14.15
CA VAL A 29 2.23 -5.51 12.89
C VAL A 29 2.40 -6.45 11.72
N LEU A 30 1.37 -6.59 10.89
CA LEU A 30 1.46 -7.22 9.57
C LEU A 30 1.57 -6.15 8.49
N ILE A 31 2.58 -6.26 7.64
CA ILE A 31 2.69 -5.44 6.42
C ILE A 31 2.49 -6.36 5.22
N ALA A 32 1.32 -6.25 4.59
CA ALA A 32 0.93 -7.07 3.47
C ALA A 32 1.23 -6.37 2.15
N GLY A 33 2.24 -6.89 1.41
CA GLY A 33 2.81 -6.28 0.23
C GLY A 33 3.88 -5.24 0.57
N CYS A 34 4.92 -5.65 1.30
CA CYS A 34 5.96 -4.76 1.81
C CYS A 34 6.93 -4.25 0.73
N GLY A 35 6.92 -4.84 -0.46
CA GLY A 35 7.84 -4.47 -1.54
C GLY A 35 9.30 -4.47 -1.10
N THR A 36 10.01 -3.40 -1.40
CA THR A 36 11.43 -3.21 -1.04
C THR A 36 11.66 -2.77 0.42
N GLY A 37 10.62 -2.82 1.28
CA GLY A 37 10.74 -2.65 2.72
C GLY A 37 10.64 -1.22 3.26
N GLN A 38 10.35 -0.23 2.42
CA GLN A 38 10.23 1.17 2.87
C GLN A 38 9.15 1.34 3.94
N GLN A 39 7.97 0.74 3.71
CA GLN A 39 6.87 0.76 4.68
C GLN A 39 7.31 0.12 6.00
N SER A 40 7.99 -1.04 5.94
CA SER A 40 8.47 -1.75 7.13
C SER A 40 9.42 -0.90 7.97
N ILE A 41 10.37 -0.19 7.34
CA ILE A 41 11.29 0.73 8.02
C ILE A 41 10.53 1.90 8.65
N THR A 42 9.56 2.48 7.94
CA THR A 42 8.74 3.57 8.47
C THR A 42 7.94 3.13 9.69
N THR A 43 7.36 1.93 9.66
CA THR A 43 6.56 1.39 10.77
C THR A 43 7.40 1.16 12.02
N VAL A 44 8.57 0.54 11.91
CA VAL A 44 9.47 0.36 13.08
C VAL A 44 10.04 1.67 13.60
N SER A 45 10.12 2.71 12.78
CA SER A 45 10.51 4.05 13.22
C SER A 45 9.41 4.73 14.06
N ARG A 46 8.14 4.39 13.81
CA ARG A 46 7.00 4.91 14.59
C ARG A 46 6.80 4.15 15.89
N PHE A 47 6.97 2.83 15.87
CA PHE A 47 6.74 1.93 16.99
C PHE A 47 8.04 1.19 17.32
N SER A 48 8.90 1.80 18.17
CA SER A 48 10.27 1.30 18.43
C SER A 48 10.33 -0.14 18.95
N ASP A 49 9.31 -0.57 19.67
CA ASP A 49 9.25 -1.91 20.29
C ASP A 49 8.28 -2.88 19.57
N CYS A 50 7.79 -2.52 18.37
CA CYS A 50 6.90 -3.38 17.61
C CYS A 50 7.61 -4.63 17.05
N GLN A 51 6.83 -5.68 16.79
CA GLN A 51 7.24 -6.85 16.02
C GLN A 51 6.52 -6.82 14.67
N VAL A 52 7.28 -6.80 13.59
CA VAL A 52 6.74 -6.68 12.23
C VAL A 52 6.91 -7.98 11.47
N THR A 53 5.81 -8.49 10.93
CA THR A 53 5.80 -9.53 9.89
C THR A 53 5.52 -8.86 8.55
N ALA A 54 6.51 -8.84 7.67
CA ALA A 54 6.44 -8.18 6.37
C ALA A 54 6.37 -9.21 5.25
N VAL A 55 5.28 -9.20 4.50
CA VAL A 55 5.00 -10.19 3.43
C VAL A 55 5.01 -9.56 2.05
N ASP A 56 5.58 -10.28 1.08
CA ASP A 56 5.50 -9.93 -0.35
C ASP A 56 5.58 -11.19 -1.22
N LEU A 57 5.06 -11.13 -2.45
CA LEU A 57 5.20 -12.20 -3.45
C LEU A 57 6.60 -12.24 -4.05
N SER A 58 7.27 -11.10 -4.15
CA SER A 58 8.55 -10.94 -4.83
C SER A 58 9.72 -11.27 -3.92
N LEU A 59 10.32 -12.43 -4.12
CA LEU A 59 11.55 -12.80 -3.41
C LEU A 59 12.67 -11.78 -3.61
N ALA A 60 12.79 -11.18 -4.81
CA ALA A 60 13.79 -10.16 -5.10
C ALA A 60 13.56 -8.89 -4.26
N SER A 61 12.30 -8.46 -4.10
CA SER A 61 11.94 -7.33 -3.25
C SER A 61 12.26 -7.61 -1.78
N LEU A 62 11.91 -8.81 -1.29
CA LEU A 62 12.20 -9.25 0.09
C LEU A 62 13.69 -9.35 0.36
N ALA A 63 14.48 -9.88 -0.58
CA ALA A 63 15.94 -9.94 -0.45
C ALA A 63 16.56 -8.54 -0.34
N TYR A 64 16.08 -7.59 -1.15
CA TYR A 64 16.49 -6.20 -1.07
C TYR A 64 16.09 -5.57 0.29
N ALA A 65 14.83 -5.74 0.70
CA ALA A 65 14.32 -5.23 1.96
C ALA A 65 15.12 -5.78 3.16
N LYS A 66 15.36 -7.10 3.19
CA LYS A 66 16.15 -7.76 4.24
C LYS A 66 17.57 -7.20 4.32
N ARG A 67 18.25 -7.05 3.18
CA ARG A 67 19.57 -6.43 3.13
C ARG A 67 19.54 -5.02 3.70
N LYS A 68 18.60 -4.18 3.28
CA LYS A 68 18.50 -2.79 3.73
C LYS A 68 18.23 -2.67 5.23
N THR A 69 17.33 -3.47 5.77
CA THR A 69 17.07 -3.46 7.23
C THR A 69 18.25 -3.97 8.04
N THR A 70 19.01 -4.96 7.51
CA THR A 70 20.27 -5.43 8.12
C THR A 70 21.32 -4.31 8.12
N GLU A 71 21.51 -3.61 6.98
CA GLU A 71 22.44 -2.45 6.88
C GLU A 71 22.09 -1.34 7.87
N LEU A 72 20.79 -1.16 8.21
CA LEU A 72 20.30 -0.18 9.17
C LEU A 72 20.28 -0.67 10.63
N GLY A 73 20.70 -1.91 10.90
CA GLY A 73 20.67 -2.50 12.24
C GLY A 73 19.26 -2.81 12.77
N ILE A 74 18.26 -2.90 11.90
CA ILE A 74 16.86 -3.20 12.28
C ILE A 74 16.71 -4.72 12.42
N THR A 75 16.28 -5.19 13.60
CA THR A 75 16.21 -6.62 13.93
C THR A 75 14.80 -7.14 14.21
N ASN A 76 13.82 -6.27 14.34
CA ASN A 76 12.43 -6.56 14.72
C ASN A 76 11.48 -6.68 13.52
N ILE A 77 12.01 -7.04 12.33
CA ILE A 77 11.23 -7.32 11.13
C ILE A 77 11.53 -8.75 10.65
N GLU A 78 10.52 -9.56 10.56
CA GLU A 78 10.53 -10.85 9.88
C GLU A 78 9.98 -10.70 8.47
N TYR A 79 10.69 -11.22 7.46
CA TYR A 79 10.29 -11.20 6.06
C TYR A 79 9.81 -12.56 5.61
N LEU A 80 8.60 -12.64 5.04
CA LEU A 80 7.97 -13.88 4.58
C LEU A 80 7.53 -13.75 3.12
N GLN A 81 7.95 -14.70 2.27
CA GLN A 81 7.38 -14.80 0.92
C GLN A 81 6.03 -15.50 0.97
N ALA A 82 4.96 -14.76 0.73
CA ALA A 82 3.61 -15.32 0.72
C ALA A 82 2.65 -14.51 -0.16
N ASP A 83 1.61 -15.19 -0.66
CA ASP A 83 0.45 -14.56 -1.26
C ASP A 83 -0.53 -14.13 -0.15
N ILE A 84 -1.06 -12.90 -0.23
CA ILE A 84 -2.08 -12.39 0.69
C ILE A 84 -3.26 -13.34 0.78
N LEU A 85 -3.67 -13.96 -0.36
CA LEU A 85 -4.77 -14.91 -0.40
C LEU A 85 -4.53 -16.22 0.38
N ARG A 86 -3.30 -16.47 0.83
CA ARG A 86 -2.91 -17.63 1.63
C ARG A 86 -2.51 -17.30 3.07
N LEU A 87 -2.59 -16.02 3.46
CA LEU A 87 -2.20 -15.60 4.81
C LEU A 87 -3.12 -16.10 5.92
N ASN A 88 -4.31 -16.62 5.58
CA ASN A 88 -5.18 -17.33 6.53
C ASN A 88 -4.52 -18.58 7.15
N GLN A 89 -3.40 -19.06 6.60
CA GLN A 89 -2.60 -20.16 7.14
C GLN A 89 -1.67 -19.71 8.28
N LEU A 90 -1.51 -18.39 8.50
CA LEU A 90 -0.75 -17.88 9.64
C LEU A 90 -1.58 -18.09 10.93
N ASP A 91 -1.01 -18.82 11.87
CA ASP A 91 -1.60 -18.99 13.21
C ASP A 91 -1.23 -17.79 14.12
N GLN A 92 -1.50 -16.59 13.62
CA GLN A 92 -1.16 -15.33 14.29
C GLN A 92 -2.19 -14.24 13.99
N LYS A 93 -2.46 -13.39 14.98
CA LYS A 93 -3.28 -12.18 14.85
C LYS A 93 -2.45 -10.95 15.17
N PHE A 94 -2.81 -9.84 14.54
CA PHE A 94 -2.03 -8.60 14.59
C PHE A 94 -2.82 -7.44 15.21
N ASP A 95 -2.13 -6.59 15.95
CA ASP A 95 -2.69 -5.34 16.50
C ASP A 95 -2.89 -4.31 15.40
N ILE A 96 -1.95 -4.27 14.44
CA ILE A 96 -1.99 -3.37 13.29
C ILE A 96 -1.76 -4.17 12.00
N ILE A 97 -2.53 -3.87 10.97
CA ILE A 97 -2.32 -4.41 9.61
C ILE A 97 -2.19 -3.26 8.64
N GLU A 98 -1.12 -3.26 7.85
CA GLU A 98 -0.89 -2.25 6.81
C GLU A 98 -0.83 -2.93 5.44
N SER A 99 -1.58 -2.39 4.46
CA SER A 99 -1.50 -2.81 3.06
C SER A 99 -1.62 -1.59 2.15
N THR A 100 -0.48 -1.18 1.60
CA THR A 100 -0.37 0.03 0.81
C THR A 100 0.12 -0.30 -0.59
N GLY A 101 -0.66 0.07 -1.61
CA GLY A 101 -0.26 -0.16 -3.01
C GLY A 101 -0.47 -1.60 -3.51
N VAL A 102 -1.34 -2.39 -2.88
CA VAL A 102 -1.49 -3.83 -3.17
C VAL A 102 -2.90 -4.24 -3.55
N LEU A 103 -3.88 -4.02 -2.66
CA LEU A 103 -5.24 -4.57 -2.84
C LEU A 103 -5.88 -4.15 -4.17
N HIS A 104 -5.64 -2.93 -4.61
CA HIS A 104 -6.19 -2.42 -5.87
C HIS A 104 -5.56 -3.04 -7.13
N HIS A 105 -4.51 -3.86 -6.99
CA HIS A 105 -3.90 -4.64 -8.07
C HIS A 105 -4.30 -6.11 -8.07
N MET A 106 -5.02 -6.58 -7.05
CA MET A 106 -5.50 -7.96 -6.97
C MET A 106 -6.69 -8.19 -7.90
N ASN A 107 -6.89 -9.42 -8.37
CA ASN A 107 -8.11 -9.79 -9.13
C ASN A 107 -9.36 -9.56 -8.29
N GLU A 108 -9.31 -9.98 -7.03
CA GLU A 108 -10.39 -9.90 -6.05
C GLU A 108 -9.93 -9.07 -4.84
N PRO A 109 -9.95 -7.72 -4.91
CA PRO A 109 -9.51 -6.87 -3.81
C PRO A 109 -10.21 -7.17 -2.48
N MET A 110 -11.53 -7.47 -2.54
CA MET A 110 -12.33 -7.80 -1.35
C MET A 110 -11.91 -9.12 -0.71
N GLY A 111 -11.49 -10.11 -1.51
CA GLY A 111 -10.97 -11.38 -1.01
C GLY A 111 -9.70 -11.18 -0.18
N GLY A 112 -8.75 -10.41 -0.72
CA GLY A 112 -7.53 -10.05 0.00
C GLY A 112 -7.83 -9.23 1.26
N TRP A 113 -8.71 -8.21 1.15
CA TRP A 113 -9.08 -7.37 2.29
C TRP A 113 -9.75 -8.16 3.42
N LYS A 114 -10.63 -9.12 3.05
CA LYS A 114 -11.25 -10.01 4.03
C LYS A 114 -10.22 -10.85 4.79
N ILE A 115 -9.27 -11.47 4.10
CA ILE A 115 -8.22 -12.27 4.75
C ILE A 115 -7.42 -11.41 5.72
N LEU A 116 -7.05 -10.18 5.31
CA LEU A 116 -6.37 -9.25 6.21
C LEU A 116 -7.23 -8.91 7.42
N THR A 117 -8.54 -8.68 7.21
CA THR A 117 -9.47 -8.40 8.32
C THR A 117 -9.55 -9.58 9.29
N ASP A 118 -9.60 -10.81 8.77
CA ASP A 118 -9.65 -12.02 9.59
C ASP A 118 -8.36 -12.22 10.42
N LEU A 119 -7.23 -11.64 10.01
CA LEU A 119 -5.96 -11.65 10.74
C LEU A 119 -5.84 -10.53 11.79
N SER A 120 -6.77 -9.58 11.81
CA SER A 120 -6.79 -8.54 12.83
C SER A 120 -7.25 -9.07 14.19
N LYS A 121 -6.61 -8.63 15.26
CA LYS A 121 -7.16 -8.82 16.63
C LYS A 121 -8.45 -8.04 16.79
N PRO A 122 -9.36 -8.46 17.66
CA PRO A 122 -10.55 -7.67 17.99
C PRO A 122 -10.17 -6.25 18.43
N GLY A 123 -10.71 -5.24 17.73
CA GLY A 123 -10.38 -3.83 17.96
C GLY A 123 -9.05 -3.36 17.37
N GLY A 124 -8.37 -4.22 16.60
CA GLY A 124 -7.13 -3.88 15.89
C GLY A 124 -7.32 -2.76 14.87
N LEU A 125 -6.21 -2.16 14.47
CA LEU A 125 -6.17 -1.06 13.51
C LEU A 125 -5.71 -1.54 12.13
N MET A 126 -6.35 -1.04 11.07
CA MET A 126 -5.98 -1.37 9.70
C MET A 126 -5.72 -0.11 8.88
N LYS A 127 -4.57 -0.05 8.21
CA LYS A 127 -4.20 0.99 7.25
C LYS A 127 -4.24 0.41 5.85
N ILE A 128 -5.16 0.90 5.02
CA ILE A 128 -5.33 0.46 3.63
C ILE A 128 -5.19 1.68 2.70
N ALA A 129 -4.28 1.61 1.73
CA ALA A 129 -4.21 2.60 0.68
C ALA A 129 -4.77 2.04 -0.63
N LEU A 130 -5.75 2.74 -1.18
CA LEU A 130 -6.45 2.38 -2.42
C LEU A 130 -6.38 3.53 -3.43
N TYR A 131 -6.48 3.20 -4.71
CA TYR A 131 -6.56 4.21 -5.75
C TYR A 131 -7.94 4.85 -5.81
N SER A 132 -7.97 6.18 -5.76
CA SER A 132 -9.19 6.98 -5.91
C SER A 132 -9.66 7.01 -7.37
N GLU A 133 -10.92 6.70 -7.62
CA GLU A 133 -11.54 6.83 -8.94
C GLU A 133 -11.42 8.27 -9.46
N LEU A 134 -11.73 9.25 -8.61
CA LEU A 134 -11.69 10.67 -8.99
C LEU A 134 -10.26 11.18 -9.22
N ALA A 135 -9.34 10.88 -8.31
CA ALA A 135 -7.99 11.42 -8.38
C ALA A 135 -7.16 10.85 -9.56
N ARG A 136 -7.52 9.67 -10.05
CA ARG A 136 -6.78 8.97 -11.12
C ARG A 136 -7.36 9.13 -12.53
N GLN A 137 -8.33 10.01 -12.75
CA GLN A 137 -8.94 10.22 -14.07
C GLN A 137 -7.90 10.57 -15.14
N HIS A 138 -6.93 11.43 -14.83
CA HIS A 138 -5.83 11.77 -15.75
C HIS A 138 -4.96 10.55 -16.12
N ILE A 139 -4.75 9.60 -15.19
CA ILE A 139 -4.04 8.34 -15.47
C ILE A 139 -4.87 7.45 -16.41
N VAL A 140 -6.18 7.38 -16.20
CA VAL A 140 -7.11 6.63 -17.08
C VAL A 140 -7.05 7.15 -18.51
N GLU A 141 -7.02 8.47 -18.71
CA GLU A 141 -6.89 9.09 -20.03
C GLU A 141 -5.57 8.72 -20.71
N VAL A 142 -4.46 8.81 -20.00
CA VAL A 142 -3.14 8.42 -20.52
C VAL A 142 -3.10 6.94 -20.87
N ARG A 143 -3.69 6.06 -20.04
CA ARG A 143 -3.77 4.61 -20.33
C ARG A 143 -4.62 4.30 -21.56
N LYS A 144 -5.73 5.03 -21.78
CA LYS A 144 -6.50 4.92 -23.02
C LYS A 144 -5.65 5.25 -24.25
N LYS A 145 -4.80 6.28 -24.17
CA LYS A 145 -3.88 6.63 -25.26
C LYS A 145 -2.82 5.55 -25.49
N ILE A 146 -2.25 4.98 -24.46
CA ILE A 146 -1.30 3.86 -24.57
C ILE A 146 -1.92 2.72 -25.37
N ILE A 147 -3.17 2.36 -25.07
CA ILE A 147 -3.90 1.31 -25.77
C ILE A 147 -4.18 1.73 -27.25
N LEU A 148 -4.68 2.94 -27.46
CA LEU A 148 -5.01 3.47 -28.80
C LEU A 148 -3.77 3.52 -29.72
N LEU A 149 -2.66 3.99 -29.18
CA LEU A 149 -1.39 4.14 -29.92
C LEU A 149 -0.57 2.84 -29.93
N ARG A 150 -1.03 1.78 -29.26
CA ARG A 150 -0.36 0.47 -29.13
C ARG A 150 1.08 0.62 -28.61
N VAL A 151 1.28 1.51 -27.64
CA VAL A 151 2.60 1.73 -27.03
C VAL A 151 3.04 0.46 -26.33
N GLY A 152 4.22 -0.05 -26.69
CA GLY A 152 4.77 -1.25 -26.10
C GLY A 152 5.38 -1.00 -24.70
N THR A 153 5.80 -2.09 -24.07
CA THR A 153 6.31 -2.08 -22.67
C THR A 153 7.82 -2.21 -22.57
N SER A 154 8.55 -2.15 -23.69
CA SER A 154 10.02 -2.10 -23.67
C SER A 154 10.53 -0.81 -23.05
N LYS A 155 11.75 -0.84 -22.51
CA LYS A 155 12.36 0.37 -21.90
C LYS A 155 12.48 1.54 -22.91
N SER A 156 12.70 1.25 -24.20
CA SER A 156 12.79 2.26 -25.27
C SER A 156 11.44 2.91 -25.53
N GLU A 157 10.39 2.11 -25.72
CA GLU A 157 9.02 2.59 -25.98
C GLU A 157 8.47 3.42 -24.82
N ILE A 158 8.71 2.98 -23.56
CA ILE A 158 8.29 3.74 -22.38
C ILE A 158 9.04 5.08 -22.30
N ARG A 159 10.35 5.13 -22.65
CA ARG A 159 11.12 6.39 -22.66
C ARG A 159 10.62 7.35 -23.72
N GLU A 160 10.34 6.86 -24.92
CA GLU A 160 9.80 7.65 -26.03
C GLU A 160 8.42 8.20 -25.68
N PHE A 161 7.52 7.35 -25.17
CA PHE A 161 6.20 7.78 -24.72
C PHE A 161 6.29 8.80 -23.58
N ARG A 162 7.18 8.58 -22.57
CA ARG A 162 7.43 9.57 -21.52
C ARG A 162 7.85 10.93 -22.07
N ARG A 163 8.70 10.96 -23.10
CA ARG A 163 9.11 12.21 -23.75
C ARG A 163 7.92 12.90 -24.40
N SER A 164 7.10 12.17 -25.14
CA SER A 164 5.89 12.73 -25.77
C SER A 164 4.89 13.29 -24.74
N LEU A 165 4.77 12.66 -23.57
CA LEU A 165 3.95 13.18 -22.46
C LEU A 165 4.52 14.49 -21.91
N ALA A 166 5.85 14.59 -21.76
CA ALA A 166 6.52 15.81 -21.26
C ALA A 166 6.40 17.00 -22.21
N GLU A 167 6.36 16.76 -23.52
CA GLU A 167 6.24 17.76 -24.58
C GLU A 167 4.78 18.16 -24.86
N SER A 168 3.82 17.45 -24.29
CA SER A 168 2.39 17.65 -24.53
C SER A 168 1.80 18.76 -23.65
N ASN A 169 0.90 19.55 -24.23
CA ASN A 169 0.13 20.59 -23.53
C ASN A 169 -1.23 20.09 -22.99
N GLU A 170 -1.53 18.80 -23.11
CA GLU A 170 -2.78 18.25 -22.60
C GLU A 170 -2.77 18.21 -21.07
N GLU A 171 -3.89 18.59 -20.45
CA GLU A 171 -4.02 18.71 -18.98
C GLU A 171 -3.69 17.40 -18.26
N SER A 172 -4.20 16.27 -18.76
CA SER A 172 -3.93 14.94 -18.18
C SER A 172 -2.43 14.60 -18.19
N HIS A 173 -1.72 14.95 -19.27
CA HIS A 173 -0.28 14.77 -19.39
C HIS A 173 0.48 15.69 -18.43
N GLN A 174 0.11 16.96 -18.37
CA GLN A 174 0.73 17.94 -17.47
C GLN A 174 0.52 17.59 -15.98
N ARG A 175 -0.63 17.01 -15.62
CA ARG A 175 -0.84 16.48 -14.26
C ARG A 175 0.08 15.30 -13.96
N LEU A 176 0.26 14.40 -14.92
CA LEU A 176 1.13 13.24 -14.75
C LEU A 176 2.60 13.66 -14.58
N THR A 177 3.08 14.64 -15.33
CA THR A 177 4.47 15.13 -15.25
C THR A 177 4.82 15.79 -13.91
N LYS A 178 3.82 16.18 -13.11
CA LYS A 178 4.00 16.70 -11.75
C LYS A 178 4.16 15.61 -10.69
N SER A 179 3.88 14.34 -11.04
CA SER A 179 4.07 13.21 -10.12
C SER A 179 5.55 12.83 -10.00
N ASN A 180 6.00 12.53 -8.79
CA ASN A 180 7.34 11.97 -8.58
C ASN A 180 7.57 10.66 -9.35
N ASP A 181 6.51 9.87 -9.56
CA ASP A 181 6.56 8.61 -10.29
C ASP A 181 6.89 8.79 -11.78
N PHE A 182 6.66 9.97 -12.34
CA PHE A 182 6.97 10.28 -13.73
C PHE A 182 8.48 10.23 -14.04
N PHE A 183 9.32 10.59 -13.09
CA PHE A 183 10.77 10.75 -13.32
C PHE A 183 11.54 9.43 -13.29
N ASN A 184 11.02 8.42 -12.62
CA ASN A 184 11.63 7.08 -12.59
C ASN A 184 10.91 6.15 -13.58
N LEU A 185 11.67 5.43 -14.41
CA LEU A 185 11.08 4.56 -15.44
C LEU A 185 10.32 3.37 -14.86
N SER A 186 10.75 2.85 -13.73
CA SER A 186 10.09 1.73 -13.05
C SER A 186 8.75 2.16 -12.45
N THR A 187 8.73 3.28 -11.72
CA THR A 187 7.50 3.81 -11.11
C THR A 187 6.52 4.32 -12.15
N LEU A 188 7.01 4.95 -13.24
CA LEU A 188 6.17 5.33 -14.37
C LEU A 188 5.53 4.12 -15.05
N ARG A 189 6.31 3.05 -15.27
CA ARG A 189 5.79 1.80 -15.83
C ARG A 189 4.68 1.23 -14.96
N ASP A 190 4.89 1.19 -13.66
CA ASP A 190 3.89 0.73 -12.70
C ASP A 190 2.63 1.62 -12.73
N LEU A 191 2.81 2.94 -12.80
CA LEU A 191 1.73 3.92 -12.80
C LEU A 191 0.79 3.81 -14.01
N ILE A 192 1.33 3.67 -15.24
CA ILE A 192 0.53 3.78 -16.48
C ILE A 192 0.47 2.51 -17.32
N PHE A 193 1.32 1.49 -17.08
CA PHE A 193 1.33 0.22 -17.83
C PHE A 193 0.92 -0.99 -16.98
N HIS A 194 0.52 -0.79 -15.72
CA HIS A 194 0.08 -1.92 -14.87
C HIS A 194 -1.11 -2.64 -15.51
N VAL A 195 -1.07 -3.97 -15.54
CA VAL A 195 -2.05 -4.81 -16.25
C VAL A 195 -3.45 -4.67 -15.64
N GLN A 196 -3.51 -4.57 -14.30
CA GLN A 196 -4.77 -4.54 -13.55
C GLN A 196 -4.75 -3.45 -12.49
N GLU A 197 -5.82 -2.66 -12.44
CA GLU A 197 -6.01 -1.59 -11.48
C GLU A 197 -7.49 -1.43 -11.16
N HIS A 198 -7.84 -1.59 -9.89
CA HIS A 198 -9.14 -1.21 -9.35
C HIS A 198 -9.06 0.17 -8.73
N ARG A 199 -10.04 1.00 -9.01
CA ARG A 199 -10.20 2.33 -8.41
C ARG A 199 -11.48 2.37 -7.60
N PHE A 200 -11.46 3.11 -6.53
CA PHE A 200 -12.54 3.15 -5.55
C PHE A 200 -13.08 4.56 -5.37
N THR A 201 -14.40 4.68 -5.32
CA THR A 201 -15.08 5.85 -4.77
C THR A 201 -15.18 5.73 -3.25
N LEU A 202 -15.40 6.84 -2.55
CA LEU A 202 -15.63 6.82 -1.09
C LEU A 202 -16.84 5.97 -0.70
N LEU A 203 -17.89 5.96 -1.53
CA LEU A 203 -19.07 5.12 -1.29
C LEU A 203 -18.74 3.63 -1.39
N GLN A 204 -17.92 3.24 -2.39
CA GLN A 204 -17.45 1.86 -2.50
C GLN A 204 -16.60 1.45 -1.31
N ILE A 205 -15.69 2.34 -0.85
CA ILE A 205 -14.88 2.08 0.35
C ILE A 205 -15.79 1.89 1.57
N LYS A 206 -16.77 2.78 1.77
CA LYS A 206 -17.76 2.63 2.86
C LYS A 206 -18.46 1.28 2.81
N ASN A 207 -18.95 0.87 1.64
CA ASN A 207 -19.62 -0.43 1.47
C ASN A 207 -18.68 -1.61 1.76
N CYS A 208 -17.38 -1.49 1.44
CA CYS A 208 -16.37 -2.50 1.79
C CYS A 208 -16.19 -2.59 3.30
N LEU A 209 -16.06 -1.45 3.99
CA LEU A 209 -15.93 -1.40 5.45
C LEU A 209 -17.16 -2.02 6.15
N ASP A 210 -18.37 -1.66 5.70
CA ASP A 210 -19.62 -2.20 6.25
C ASP A 210 -19.69 -3.73 6.09
N LYS A 211 -19.32 -4.27 4.92
CA LYS A 211 -19.29 -5.72 4.64
C LYS A 211 -18.26 -6.47 5.50
N LEU A 212 -17.15 -5.83 5.82
CA LEU A 212 -16.06 -6.42 6.62
C LEU A 212 -16.22 -6.17 8.13
N GLY A 213 -17.26 -5.45 8.56
CA GLY A 213 -17.47 -5.08 9.96
C GLY A 213 -16.42 -4.10 10.49
N LEU A 214 -15.79 -3.34 9.61
CA LEU A 214 -14.76 -2.35 9.94
C LEU A 214 -15.37 -0.97 10.18
N LYS A 215 -14.79 -0.21 11.11
CA LYS A 215 -15.16 1.18 11.39
C LYS A 215 -14.09 2.12 10.83
N PHE A 216 -14.54 3.18 10.16
CA PHE A 216 -13.65 4.20 9.62
C PHE A 216 -13.05 5.06 10.75
N CYS A 217 -11.73 5.12 10.82
CA CYS A 217 -10.99 5.88 11.84
C CYS A 217 -10.52 7.27 11.33
N GLY A 218 -10.42 7.47 10.03
CA GLY A 218 -9.93 8.70 9.44
C GLY A 218 -9.07 8.43 8.19
N PHE A 219 -8.63 9.53 7.56
CA PHE A 219 -7.60 9.50 6.52
C PHE A 219 -6.25 9.87 7.12
N GLU A 220 -5.20 9.12 6.78
CA GLU A 220 -3.81 9.49 7.09
C GLU A 220 -3.30 10.39 5.95
N ASN A 221 -2.75 11.57 6.30
CA ASN A 221 -2.16 12.55 5.37
C ASN A 221 -0.69 12.26 5.12
#